data_deada5153ea4a7968a0ad752957a7fa6
#
_entry.id   deada5153ea4a7968a0ad752957a7fa6
#
_cell.length_a   1.000
_cell.length_b   1.000
_cell.length_c   1.000
_cell.angle_alpha   90.00
_cell.angle_beta   90.00
_cell.angle_gamma   90.00
#
_symmetry.space_group_name_H-M   'P 1'
#
loop_
_entity.id
_entity.type
_entity.pdbx_description
1 polymer ?
#
loop_
_entity_poly.entity_id
_entity_poly.type
_entity_poly.pdbx_seq_one_letter_code
_entity_poly.pdbx_strand_id
1 'polypeptide(L)'
;GEACHFIDLCSFLADSKVVAVCMNALGENPQENTDNVSILLKYENGTNAVINYFANGSKSYVKERVEVFSQEKVLVLDNWRKLEGFGVKGFSKMTGTMDKGHKRQFALLNERLQKGGEALIPFESIVNTTRASFACIESLKKKAWVEVR
;
A
#
# COMPACT_ATOMS: atom_id res chain seq x y z
N GLY A 1 9.15 -7.84 5.49
CA GLY A 1 7.97 -8.35 6.01
C GLY A 1 6.69 -7.69 5.57
N GLU A 2 6.04 -6.91 6.42
CA GLU A 2 4.65 -6.47 6.17
C GLU A 2 4.50 -5.30 5.19
N ALA A 3 5.57 -4.59 4.84
CA ALA A 3 5.48 -3.43 3.94
C ALA A 3 4.91 -3.77 2.54
N CYS A 4 5.01 -5.04 2.10
CA CYS A 4 4.41 -5.51 0.87
C CYS A 4 2.88 -5.30 0.81
N HIS A 5 2.18 -5.37 1.94
CA HIS A 5 0.73 -5.10 2.00
C HIS A 5 0.39 -3.65 1.64
N PHE A 6 1.25 -2.72 2.03
CA PHE A 6 1.06 -1.30 1.69
C PHE A 6 1.48 -1.00 0.25
N ILE A 7 2.47 -1.71 -0.30
CA ILE A 7 2.80 -1.62 -1.72
C ILE A 7 1.61 -2.10 -2.55
N ASP A 8 1.00 -3.23 -2.18
CA ASP A 8 -0.20 -3.77 -2.84
C ASP A 8 -1.39 -2.82 -2.75
N LEU A 9 -1.67 -2.28 -1.56
CA LEU A 9 -2.73 -1.29 -1.36
C LEU A 9 -2.52 -0.04 -2.23
N CYS A 10 -1.30 0.50 -2.26
CA CYS A 10 -0.98 1.65 -3.10
C CYS A 10 -1.14 1.33 -4.58
N SER A 11 -0.74 0.13 -5.02
CA SER A 11 -0.91 -0.33 -6.42
C SER A 11 -2.39 -0.47 -6.80
N PHE A 12 -3.20 -1.00 -5.89
CA PHE A 12 -4.65 -1.06 -6.06
C PHE A 12 -5.28 0.33 -6.20
N LEU A 13 -4.88 1.29 -5.34
CA LEU A 13 -5.41 2.66 -5.39
C LEU A 13 -4.92 3.44 -6.62
N ALA A 14 -3.68 3.18 -7.07
CA ALA A 14 -3.11 3.78 -8.27
C ALA A 14 -3.67 3.19 -9.57
N ASP A 15 -4.26 2.00 -9.51
CA ASP A 15 -4.67 1.20 -10.68
C ASP A 15 -3.56 1.13 -11.72
N SER A 16 -2.33 0.84 -11.29
CA SER A 16 -1.13 0.88 -12.15
C SER A 16 0.02 0.04 -11.56
N LYS A 17 0.95 -0.36 -12.42
CA LYS A 17 2.15 -1.10 -12.03
C LYS A 17 3.21 -0.17 -11.43
N VAL A 18 3.88 -0.63 -10.39
CA VAL A 18 5.08 0.02 -9.86
C VAL A 18 6.22 -0.19 -10.87
N VAL A 19 6.86 0.89 -11.30
CA VAL A 19 7.97 0.87 -12.25
C VAL A 19 9.32 1.21 -11.61
N ALA A 20 9.34 1.94 -10.50
CA ALA A 20 10.56 2.23 -9.75
C ALA A 20 10.26 2.46 -8.26
N VAL A 21 11.25 2.17 -7.44
CA VAL A 21 11.18 2.35 -5.99
C VAL A 21 12.42 3.04 -5.46
N CYS A 22 12.26 3.79 -4.37
CA CYS A 22 13.38 4.29 -3.56
C CYS A 22 13.06 4.05 -2.09
N MET A 23 13.95 3.39 -1.37
CA MET A 23 13.77 3.07 0.04
C MET A 23 14.90 3.67 0.88
N ASN A 24 14.52 4.32 1.97
CA ASN A 24 15.40 4.74 3.04
C ASN A 24 14.96 4.13 4.35
N ALA A 25 15.89 3.91 5.27
CA ALA A 25 15.63 3.30 6.56
C ALA A 25 16.28 4.07 7.71
N LEU A 26 15.73 3.92 8.90
CA LEU A 26 16.22 4.56 10.11
C LEU A 26 17.58 3.97 10.51
N GLY A 27 18.50 4.85 10.94
CA GLY A 27 19.84 4.50 11.41
C GLY A 27 20.93 4.75 10.37
N GLU A 28 22.19 4.79 10.83
CA GLU A 28 23.36 5.06 9.97
C GLU A 28 23.67 3.91 9.01
N ASN A 29 23.52 2.67 9.48
CA ASN A 29 23.77 1.43 8.74
C ASN A 29 22.60 0.45 8.90
N PRO A 30 21.43 0.76 8.33
CA PRO A 30 20.23 -0.08 8.48
C PRO A 30 20.44 -1.46 7.84
N GLN A 31 19.97 -2.48 8.53
CA GLN A 31 19.97 -3.86 8.02
C GLN A 31 18.77 -4.08 7.08
N GLU A 32 18.89 -5.08 6.21
CA GLU A 32 17.83 -5.43 5.24
C GLU A 32 16.49 -5.85 5.89
N ASN A 33 16.55 -6.34 7.12
CA ASN A 33 15.38 -6.76 7.89
C ASN A 33 14.82 -5.65 8.80
N THR A 34 15.21 -4.38 8.56
CA THR A 34 14.67 -3.24 9.31
C THR A 34 13.15 -3.14 9.16
N ASP A 35 12.50 -2.67 10.20
CA ASP A 35 11.06 -2.42 10.28
C ASP A 35 10.73 -0.93 10.49
N ASN A 36 11.68 -0.04 10.15
CA ASN A 36 11.53 1.41 10.24
C ASN A 36 12.04 2.04 8.94
N VAL A 37 11.14 2.22 7.97
CA VAL A 37 11.47 2.61 6.60
C VAL A 37 10.50 3.63 6.02
N SER A 38 11.01 4.42 5.07
CA SER A 38 10.21 5.21 4.13
C SER A 38 10.47 4.69 2.71
N ILE A 39 9.40 4.42 1.97
CA ILE A 39 9.45 3.89 0.62
C ILE A 39 8.73 4.87 -0.30
N LEU A 40 9.38 5.26 -1.38
CA LEU A 40 8.80 6.00 -2.49
C LEU A 40 8.51 5.03 -3.64
N LEU A 41 7.30 5.08 -4.18
CA LEU A 41 6.89 4.28 -5.32
C LEU A 41 6.56 5.20 -6.50
N LYS A 42 7.03 4.83 -7.68
CA LYS A 42 6.66 5.46 -8.94
C LYS A 42 5.88 4.47 -9.79
N TYR A 43 4.76 4.91 -10.33
CA TYR A 43 3.86 4.09 -11.14
C TYR A 43 3.96 4.44 -12.63
N GLU A 44 3.63 3.48 -13.48
CA GLU A 44 3.67 3.62 -14.94
C GLU A 44 2.77 4.77 -15.43
N ASN A 45 1.59 4.96 -14.82
CA ASN A 45 0.66 6.04 -15.15
C ASN A 45 1.05 7.42 -14.58
N GLY A 46 2.23 7.57 -13.97
CA GLY A 46 2.72 8.81 -13.38
C GLY A 46 2.28 9.06 -11.93
N THR A 47 1.47 8.19 -11.34
CA THR A 47 1.12 8.26 -9.91
C THR A 47 2.37 8.05 -9.05
N ASN A 48 2.40 8.68 -7.87
CA ASN A 48 3.41 8.46 -6.85
C ASN A 48 2.75 8.01 -5.55
N ALA A 49 3.44 7.18 -4.78
CA ALA A 49 3.03 6.86 -3.42
C ALA A 49 4.22 6.91 -2.45
N VAL A 50 3.92 7.19 -1.20
CA VAL A 50 4.87 7.19 -0.09
C VAL A 50 4.34 6.26 0.99
N ILE A 51 5.16 5.33 1.44
CA ILE A 51 4.86 4.43 2.55
C ILE A 51 5.84 4.73 3.67
N ASN A 52 5.31 5.16 4.81
CA ASN A 52 6.07 5.31 6.04
C ASN A 52 5.70 4.14 6.96
N TYR A 53 6.60 3.20 7.13
CA TYR A 53 6.44 2.04 7.99
C TYR A 53 7.39 2.17 9.18
N PHE A 54 6.84 2.43 10.36
CA PHE A 54 7.62 2.66 11.58
C PHE A 54 7.10 1.79 12.74
N ALA A 55 7.78 0.69 13.01
CA ALA A 55 7.43 -0.23 14.09
C ALA A 55 7.84 0.30 15.48
N ASN A 56 8.69 1.33 15.54
CA ASN A 56 9.15 1.96 16.77
C ASN A 56 8.17 2.99 17.37
N GLY A 57 6.99 3.17 16.74
CA GLY A 57 5.97 4.09 17.22
C GLY A 57 5.28 3.64 18.52
N SER A 58 4.63 4.57 19.19
CA SER A 58 3.82 4.26 20.38
C SER A 58 2.60 3.43 20.03
N LYS A 59 2.34 2.38 20.81
CA LYS A 59 1.12 1.54 20.68
C LYS A 59 -0.19 2.29 20.94
N SER A 60 -0.15 3.47 21.56
CA SER A 60 -1.32 4.33 21.78
C SER A 60 -1.69 5.17 20.56
N TYR A 61 -0.81 5.25 19.55
CA TYR A 61 -1.09 5.93 18.29
C TYR A 61 -1.87 5.01 17.33
N VAL A 62 -2.65 5.59 16.43
CA VAL A 62 -3.37 4.83 15.39
C VAL A 62 -2.39 4.04 14.53
N LYS A 63 -2.72 2.77 14.26
CA LYS A 63 -1.79 1.87 13.58
C LYS A 63 -1.63 2.22 12.10
N GLU A 64 -2.71 2.56 11.43
CA GLU A 64 -2.71 2.70 9.97
C GLU A 64 -3.48 3.95 9.55
N ARG A 65 -2.90 4.73 8.64
CA ARG A 65 -3.50 5.91 8.04
C ARG A 65 -3.18 5.94 6.55
N VAL A 66 -4.18 6.19 5.73
CA VAL A 66 -4.02 6.33 4.28
C VAL A 66 -4.61 7.66 3.84
N GLU A 67 -3.86 8.42 3.05
CA GLU A 67 -4.31 9.66 2.43
C GLU A 67 -4.18 9.53 0.91
N VAL A 68 -5.23 9.89 0.19
CA VAL A 68 -5.28 9.86 -1.27
C VAL A 68 -5.63 11.25 -1.79
N PHE A 69 -4.75 11.79 -2.61
CA PHE A 69 -4.92 13.10 -3.27
C PHE A 69 -5.15 12.88 -4.76
N SER A 70 -6.30 13.29 -5.28
CA SER A 70 -6.63 13.15 -6.69
C SER A 70 -7.69 14.17 -7.11
N GLN A 71 -7.49 14.83 -8.26
CA GLN A 71 -8.50 15.70 -8.87
C GLN A 71 -9.10 16.74 -7.88
N GLU A 72 -8.26 17.44 -7.15
CA GLU A 72 -8.65 18.44 -6.12
C GLU A 72 -9.47 17.86 -4.96
N LYS A 73 -9.44 16.55 -4.79
CA LYS A 73 -10.11 15.82 -3.71
C LYS A 73 -9.09 15.12 -2.82
N VAL A 74 -9.43 15.02 -1.55
CA VAL A 74 -8.63 14.24 -0.58
C VAL A 74 -9.54 13.24 0.12
N LEU A 75 -9.08 11.99 0.20
CA LEU A 75 -9.66 10.96 1.05
C LEU A 75 -8.69 10.60 2.16
N VAL A 76 -9.16 10.55 3.39
CA VAL A 76 -8.37 10.18 4.56
C VAL A 76 -9.01 8.99 5.25
N LEU A 77 -8.35 7.84 5.19
CA LEU A 77 -8.75 6.63 5.92
C LEU A 77 -7.94 6.53 7.21
N ASP A 78 -8.62 6.50 8.33
CA ASP A 78 -8.02 6.40 9.66
C ASP A 78 -8.36 5.05 10.30
N ASN A 79 -7.33 4.23 10.47
CA ASN A 79 -7.35 2.95 11.19
C ASN A 79 -8.49 1.99 10.76
N TRP A 80 -8.90 2.01 9.49
CA TRP A 80 -10.00 1.19 8.94
C TRP A 80 -11.36 1.39 9.64
N ARG A 81 -11.53 2.52 10.30
CA ARG A 81 -12.74 2.86 11.08
C ARG A 81 -13.41 4.13 10.62
N LYS A 82 -12.65 5.07 10.09
CA LYS A 82 -13.13 6.37 9.68
C LYS A 82 -12.58 6.71 8.30
N LEU A 83 -13.45 7.08 7.38
CA LEU A 83 -13.09 7.65 6.09
C LEU A 83 -13.67 9.06 6.01
N GLU A 84 -12.85 10.04 5.70
CA GLU A 84 -13.24 11.44 5.46
C GLU A 84 -12.92 11.82 4.01
N GLY A 85 -13.84 12.60 3.43
CA GLY A 85 -13.69 13.13 2.06
C GLY A 85 -13.73 14.65 2.06
N PHE A 86 -12.73 15.25 1.43
CA PHE A 86 -12.63 16.68 1.21
C PHE A 86 -12.73 16.95 -0.29
N GLY A 87 -13.57 17.92 -0.69
CA GLY A 87 -13.85 18.21 -2.09
C GLY A 87 -14.69 17.15 -2.81
N VAL A 88 -15.23 16.16 -2.11
CA VAL A 88 -16.01 15.06 -2.68
C VAL A 88 -17.50 15.40 -2.59
N LYS A 89 -18.15 15.62 -3.74
CA LYS A 89 -19.59 15.95 -3.79
C LYS A 89 -20.43 14.81 -3.22
N GLY A 90 -21.28 15.12 -2.25
CA GLY A 90 -22.21 14.16 -1.64
C GLY A 90 -21.58 13.21 -0.62
N PHE A 91 -20.30 13.36 -0.30
CA PHE A 91 -19.63 12.55 0.71
C PHE A 91 -18.69 13.40 1.55
N SER A 92 -18.81 13.33 2.87
CA SER A 92 -17.90 14.00 3.81
C SER A 92 -17.25 13.05 4.81
N LYS A 93 -18.00 12.06 5.30
CA LYS A 93 -17.51 11.14 6.33
C LYS A 93 -18.29 9.85 6.39
N MET A 94 -17.58 8.76 6.67
CA MET A 94 -18.13 7.45 7.03
C MET A 94 -17.36 6.92 8.26
N THR A 95 -18.06 6.31 9.20
CA THR A 95 -17.47 5.68 10.38
C THR A 95 -18.05 4.28 10.56
N GLY A 96 -17.26 3.37 11.11
CA GLY A 96 -17.69 2.00 11.36
C GLY A 96 -16.75 1.26 12.31
N THR A 97 -17.04 -0.01 12.52
CA THR A 97 -16.11 -0.94 13.18
C THR A 97 -14.94 -1.22 12.25
N MET A 98 -13.78 -1.53 12.83
CA MET A 98 -12.61 -1.93 12.03
C MET A 98 -12.94 -3.17 11.21
N ASP A 99 -12.87 -3.03 9.89
CA ASP A 99 -13.04 -4.15 8.95
C ASP A 99 -11.93 -4.08 7.87
N LYS A 100 -11.06 -5.08 7.88
CA LYS A 100 -9.99 -5.26 6.88
C LYS A 100 -10.40 -6.17 5.71
N GLY A 101 -11.68 -6.49 5.60
CA GLY A 101 -12.24 -7.21 4.47
C GLY A 101 -12.01 -8.72 4.46
N HIS A 102 -11.43 -9.32 5.49
CA HIS A 102 -11.09 -10.76 5.51
C HIS A 102 -12.30 -11.65 5.24
N LYS A 103 -13.45 -11.39 5.91
CA LYS A 103 -14.67 -12.16 5.71
C LYS A 103 -15.17 -12.10 4.26
N ARG A 104 -15.15 -10.90 3.67
CA ARG A 104 -15.56 -10.70 2.28
C ARG A 104 -14.59 -11.34 1.30
N GLN A 105 -13.28 -11.26 1.54
CA GLN A 105 -12.26 -11.91 0.72
C GLN A 105 -12.51 -13.42 0.60
N PHE A 106 -12.73 -14.11 1.73
CA PHE A 106 -13.01 -15.55 1.71
C PHE A 106 -14.36 -15.88 1.07
N ALA A 107 -15.39 -15.07 1.28
CA ALA A 107 -16.68 -15.26 0.62
C ALA A 107 -16.56 -15.15 -0.92
N LEU A 108 -15.84 -14.13 -1.41
CA LEU A 108 -15.59 -13.95 -2.84
C LEU A 108 -14.72 -15.07 -3.41
N LEU A 109 -13.70 -15.52 -2.69
CA LEU A 109 -12.86 -16.65 -3.11
C LEU A 109 -13.70 -17.93 -3.26
N ASN A 110 -14.53 -18.24 -2.26
CA ASN A 110 -15.41 -19.40 -2.31
C ASN A 110 -16.39 -19.31 -3.50
N GLU A 111 -16.97 -18.14 -3.72
CA GLU A 111 -17.85 -17.92 -4.88
C GLU A 111 -17.12 -18.17 -6.21
N ARG A 112 -15.87 -17.68 -6.35
CA ARG A 112 -15.07 -17.92 -7.56
C ARG A 112 -14.70 -19.37 -7.75
N LEU A 113 -14.38 -20.08 -6.69
CA LEU A 113 -14.06 -21.52 -6.77
C LEU A 113 -15.28 -22.35 -7.21
N GLN A 114 -16.49 -21.94 -6.80
CA GLN A 114 -17.72 -22.66 -7.15
C GLN A 114 -18.25 -22.32 -8.56
N LYS A 115 -18.19 -21.04 -8.95
CA LYS A 115 -18.79 -20.54 -10.18
C LYS A 115 -17.80 -20.35 -11.32
N GLY A 116 -16.50 -20.42 -11.03
CA GLY A 116 -15.46 -20.05 -11.99
C GLY A 116 -15.31 -18.53 -12.14
N GLY A 117 -14.48 -18.11 -13.08
CA GLY A 117 -14.21 -16.71 -13.42
C GLY A 117 -12.74 -16.34 -13.18
N GLU A 118 -12.41 -15.07 -13.40
CA GLU A 118 -11.07 -14.55 -13.23
C GLU A 118 -10.63 -14.56 -11.76
N ALA A 119 -9.31 -14.61 -11.53
CA ALA A 119 -8.73 -14.49 -10.18
C ALA A 119 -9.18 -13.17 -9.52
N LEU A 120 -9.36 -13.18 -8.19
CA LEU A 120 -9.73 -11.99 -7.43
C LEU A 120 -8.68 -10.89 -7.51
N ILE A 121 -7.41 -11.28 -7.63
CA ILE A 121 -6.27 -10.40 -7.85
C ILE A 121 -5.54 -10.91 -9.09
N PRO A 122 -5.29 -10.07 -10.09
CA PRO A 122 -4.52 -10.47 -11.27
C PRO A 122 -3.13 -10.97 -10.87
N PHE A 123 -2.69 -12.10 -11.44
CA PHE A 123 -1.39 -12.69 -11.11
C PHE A 123 -0.23 -11.70 -11.34
N GLU A 124 -0.30 -10.91 -12.39
CA GLU A 124 0.70 -9.88 -12.69
C GLU A 124 0.81 -8.81 -11.59
N SER A 125 -0.30 -8.45 -10.93
CA SER A 125 -0.28 -7.51 -9.80
C SER A 125 0.47 -8.10 -8.61
N ILE A 126 0.25 -9.39 -8.32
CA ILE A 126 0.98 -10.10 -7.25
C ILE A 126 2.48 -10.16 -7.57
N VAL A 127 2.84 -10.47 -8.82
CA VAL A 127 4.24 -10.51 -9.27
C VAL A 127 4.87 -9.12 -9.17
N ASN A 128 4.19 -8.07 -9.62
CA ASN A 128 4.71 -6.69 -9.57
C ASN A 128 4.92 -6.22 -8.12
N THR A 129 3.97 -6.45 -7.21
CA THR A 129 4.11 -6.14 -5.78
C THR A 129 5.29 -6.88 -5.15
N THR A 130 5.48 -8.16 -5.49
CA THR A 130 6.60 -8.97 -5.00
C THR A 130 7.93 -8.44 -5.49
N ARG A 131 8.04 -8.14 -6.80
CA ARG A 131 9.24 -7.54 -7.40
C ARG A 131 9.56 -6.17 -6.82
N ALA A 132 8.55 -5.33 -6.62
CA ALA A 132 8.70 -4.03 -5.96
C ALA A 132 9.24 -4.18 -4.52
N SER A 133 8.79 -5.19 -3.78
CA SER A 133 9.30 -5.48 -2.43
C SER A 133 10.79 -5.85 -2.45
N PHE A 134 11.24 -6.65 -3.42
CA PHE A 134 12.66 -6.97 -3.57
C PHE A 134 13.48 -5.77 -4.03
N ALA A 135 12.95 -4.99 -4.97
CA ALA A 135 13.58 -3.76 -5.43
C ALA A 135 13.77 -2.73 -4.30
N CYS A 136 12.87 -2.69 -3.30
CA CYS A 136 13.06 -1.87 -2.09
C CYS A 136 14.33 -2.25 -1.32
N ILE A 137 14.59 -3.53 -1.13
CA ILE A 137 15.81 -4.00 -0.45
C ILE A 137 17.06 -3.65 -1.29
N GLU A 138 16.97 -3.81 -2.61
CA GLU A 138 18.05 -3.43 -3.51
C GLU A 138 18.32 -1.91 -3.47
N SER A 139 17.26 -1.10 -3.43
CA SER A 139 17.33 0.35 -3.30
C SER A 139 18.03 0.78 -2.02
N LEU A 140 17.71 0.13 -0.88
CA LEU A 140 18.37 0.39 0.39
C LEU A 140 19.88 0.14 0.32
N LYS A 141 20.28 -0.99 -0.29
CA LYS A 141 21.70 -1.33 -0.49
C LYS A 141 22.44 -0.35 -1.40
N LYS A 142 21.80 0.01 -2.51
CA LYS A 142 22.38 0.91 -3.52
C LYS A 142 22.29 2.39 -3.13
N LYS A 143 21.46 2.74 -2.15
CA LYS A 143 21.12 4.13 -1.78
C LYS A 143 20.62 4.95 -2.99
N ALA A 144 19.83 4.35 -3.85
CA ALA A 144 19.37 4.91 -5.13
C ALA A 144 18.00 4.37 -5.54
N TRP A 145 17.38 5.02 -6.51
CA TRP A 145 16.21 4.49 -7.20
C TRP A 145 16.56 3.18 -7.92
N VAL A 146 15.65 2.22 -7.85
CA VAL A 146 15.76 0.92 -8.54
C VAL A 146 14.52 0.69 -9.37
N GLU A 147 14.69 0.30 -10.64
CA GLU A 147 13.61 -0.11 -11.52
C GLU A 147 13.02 -1.47 -11.09
N VAL A 148 11.72 -1.59 -11.19
CA VAL A 148 10.98 -2.85 -10.96
C VAL A 148 10.85 -3.57 -12.30
N ARG A 149 11.53 -4.69 -12.47
CA ARG A 149 11.59 -5.50 -13.70
C ARG A 149 10.85 -6.82 -13.54
#